data_14055712279234ea7e9053cab9181b20
#
_entry.id   14055712279234ea7e9053cab9181b20
#
_cell.length_a   1.000
_cell.length_b   1.000
_cell.length_c   1.000
_cell.angle_alpha   90.00
_cell.angle_beta   90.00
_cell.angle_gamma   90.00
#
_symmetry.space_group_name_H-M   'P 1'
#
loop_
_entity.id
_entity.type
_entity.pdbx_description
1 polymer ?
#
loop_
_entity_poly.entity_id
_entity_poly.type
_entity_poly.pdbx_seq_one_letter_code
_entity_poly.pdbx_strand_id
1 'polypeptide(L)'
;MNQWKSAHAVKTDLRTLEDAMRGADVFLGVSAKGAVTQDMVKSMAENPVIFAMANPDPEITPEEAHKVRPDAIVATGRSDYPNQVNNVLGFPYLFRGALDIHARAINDEMKIACARALAELAREDVPDEVAMAYGEKLSFGRDYIIPTPFDPRLIYTIPPAVARAGMDTGAARRPILDLDAYANDLQARMDPTSSIMQGIYARARNAQARMIFA
;
A
#
# COMPACT_ATOMS: atom_id res chain seq x y z
N MET A 1 10.00 16.77 23.25
CA MET A 1 9.77 16.66 21.78
C MET A 1 11.06 16.14 21.18
N ASN A 2 11.00 15.17 20.25
CA ASN A 2 12.18 14.70 19.52
C ASN A 2 12.21 15.30 18.10
N GLN A 3 13.35 15.15 17.40
CA GLN A 3 13.53 15.74 16.05
C GLN A 3 12.43 15.35 15.03
N TRP A 4 11.91 14.11 15.12
CA TRP A 4 10.87 13.62 14.23
C TRP A 4 9.52 14.31 14.48
N LYS A 5 9.14 14.44 15.75
CA LYS A 5 7.92 15.18 16.13
C LYS A 5 8.04 16.67 15.84
N SER A 6 9.25 17.25 15.98
CA SER A 6 9.51 18.66 15.66
C SER A 6 9.29 18.98 14.18
N ALA A 7 9.64 18.04 13.29
CA ALA A 7 9.44 18.23 11.84
C ALA A 7 7.97 18.37 11.42
N HIS A 8 7.04 17.84 12.23
CA HIS A 8 5.59 17.89 11.98
C HIS A 8 4.86 18.88 12.91
N ALA A 9 5.59 19.54 13.81
CA ALA A 9 4.97 20.50 14.71
C ALA A 9 4.62 21.81 14.00
N VAL A 10 3.42 22.32 14.25
CA VAL A 10 2.95 23.60 13.73
C VAL A 10 2.69 24.56 14.89
N LYS A 11 2.84 25.86 14.62
CA LYS A 11 2.45 26.89 15.59
C LYS A 11 0.93 27.01 15.64
N THR A 12 0.34 26.64 16.78
CA THR A 12 -1.11 26.62 16.97
C THR A 12 -1.46 26.86 18.44
N ASP A 13 -2.67 27.34 18.70
CA ASP A 13 -3.24 27.50 20.05
C ASP A 13 -3.98 26.22 20.51
N LEU A 14 -4.13 25.21 19.65
CA LEU A 14 -4.72 23.92 20.02
C LEU A 14 -3.80 23.18 21.00
N ARG A 15 -4.36 22.60 22.06
CA ARG A 15 -3.58 21.96 23.12
C ARG A 15 -3.95 20.50 23.36
N THR A 16 -5.10 20.07 22.92
CA THR A 16 -5.58 18.69 23.04
C THR A 16 -5.79 18.05 21.67
N LEU A 17 -5.82 16.72 21.65
CA LEU A 17 -6.17 15.97 20.43
C LEU A 17 -7.62 16.29 20.01
N GLU A 18 -8.51 16.42 20.97
CA GLU A 18 -9.91 16.79 20.72
C GLU A 18 -10.04 18.12 19.99
N ASP A 19 -9.29 19.15 20.43
CA ASP A 19 -9.28 20.45 19.76
C ASP A 19 -8.77 20.33 18.31
N ALA A 20 -7.73 19.53 18.10
CA ALA A 20 -7.09 19.35 16.80
C ALA A 20 -7.95 18.53 15.82
N MET A 21 -8.75 17.61 16.30
CA MET A 21 -9.63 16.77 15.47
C MET A 21 -10.88 17.49 14.98
N ARG A 22 -11.28 18.57 15.63
CA ARG A 22 -12.47 19.32 15.23
C ARG A 22 -12.32 19.91 13.84
N GLY A 23 -13.17 19.44 12.92
CA GLY A 23 -13.14 19.84 11.51
C GLY A 23 -11.93 19.33 10.72
N ALA A 24 -11.14 18.41 11.28
CA ALA A 24 -10.04 17.79 10.56
C ALA A 24 -10.55 16.79 9.51
N ASP A 25 -9.91 16.78 8.33
CA ASP A 25 -10.21 15.84 7.25
C ASP A 25 -9.54 14.48 7.47
N VAL A 26 -8.35 14.46 8.08
CA VAL A 26 -7.52 13.26 8.24
C VAL A 26 -6.99 13.16 9.67
N PHE A 27 -7.15 11.98 10.27
CA PHE A 27 -6.45 11.59 11.48
C PHE A 27 -5.41 10.52 11.15
N LEU A 28 -4.16 10.74 11.54
CA LEU A 28 -3.06 9.78 11.42
C LEU A 28 -2.55 9.43 12.83
N GLY A 29 -2.93 8.25 13.33
CA GLY A 29 -2.58 7.75 14.63
C GLY A 29 -1.43 6.75 14.60
N VAL A 30 -0.42 6.98 15.45
CA VAL A 30 0.68 6.06 15.76
C VAL A 30 0.95 6.10 17.28
N SER A 31 -0.11 6.10 18.07
CA SER A 31 -0.06 6.38 19.51
C SER A 31 -0.41 5.16 20.36
N ALA A 32 -1.59 5.13 20.96
CA ALA A 32 -2.02 4.09 21.89
C ALA A 32 -3.51 3.80 21.74
N LYS A 33 -3.90 2.58 22.11
CA LYS A 33 -5.29 2.14 22.19
C LYS A 33 -6.18 3.17 22.90
N GLY A 34 -7.32 3.47 22.28
CA GLY A 34 -8.35 4.31 22.89
C GLY A 34 -8.00 5.79 23.01
N ALA A 35 -6.92 6.25 22.32
CA ALA A 35 -6.55 7.66 22.31
C ALA A 35 -7.58 8.54 21.59
N VAL A 36 -8.40 7.96 20.71
CA VAL A 36 -9.46 8.63 19.96
C VAL A 36 -10.82 8.16 20.44
N THR A 37 -11.70 9.12 20.75
CA THR A 37 -13.08 8.85 21.18
C THR A 37 -14.06 9.02 20.02
N GLN A 38 -15.25 8.45 20.15
CA GLN A 38 -16.33 8.64 19.18
C GLN A 38 -16.72 10.12 19.01
N ASP A 39 -16.69 10.92 20.08
CA ASP A 39 -16.99 12.36 19.99
C ASP A 39 -15.92 13.13 19.19
N MET A 40 -14.66 12.75 19.32
CA MET A 40 -13.59 13.30 18.48
C MET A 40 -13.84 12.99 17.01
N VAL A 41 -14.14 11.73 16.66
CA VAL A 41 -14.46 11.31 15.29
C VAL A 41 -15.70 12.03 14.76
N LYS A 42 -16.74 12.18 15.58
CA LYS A 42 -17.95 12.92 15.22
C LYS A 42 -17.67 14.39 14.87
N SER A 43 -16.68 15.00 15.52
CA SER A 43 -16.30 16.40 15.30
C SER A 43 -15.47 16.66 14.04
N MET A 44 -14.99 15.62 13.36
CA MET A 44 -14.20 15.74 12.12
C MET A 44 -15.04 16.27 10.95
N ALA A 45 -14.36 16.66 9.88
CA ALA A 45 -14.99 17.09 8.62
C ALA A 45 -15.81 15.96 7.97
N GLU A 46 -16.57 16.26 6.93
CA GLU A 46 -17.32 15.27 6.15
C GLU A 46 -16.37 14.28 5.44
N ASN A 47 -16.78 13.00 5.38
CA ASN A 47 -15.99 11.92 4.78
C ASN A 47 -14.54 11.83 5.32
N PRO A 48 -14.34 11.79 6.66
CA PRO A 48 -13.02 11.82 7.23
C PRO A 48 -12.23 10.54 6.93
N VAL A 49 -10.92 10.67 6.85
CA VAL A 49 -9.99 9.54 6.69
C VAL A 49 -9.28 9.30 8.03
N ILE A 50 -9.38 8.09 8.56
CA ILE A 50 -8.86 7.72 9.87
C ILE A 50 -7.87 6.57 9.73
N PHE A 51 -6.58 6.87 9.89
CA PHE A 51 -5.53 5.88 10.01
C PHE A 51 -5.22 5.63 11.50
N ALA A 52 -5.87 4.62 12.08
CA ALA A 52 -5.68 4.24 13.48
C ALA A 52 -4.68 3.07 13.57
N MET A 53 -3.38 3.39 13.58
CA MET A 53 -2.31 2.43 13.36
C MET A 53 -1.56 2.01 14.63
N ALA A 54 -2.07 2.33 15.83
CA ALA A 54 -1.52 1.80 17.07
C ALA A 54 -1.62 0.26 17.07
N ASN A 55 -0.59 -0.39 17.60
CA ASN A 55 -0.45 -1.84 17.57
C ASN A 55 -0.19 -2.36 19.01
N PRO A 56 -0.86 -3.41 19.49
CA PRO A 56 -1.80 -4.30 18.77
C PRO A 56 -3.23 -3.76 18.60
N ASP A 57 -3.64 -2.83 19.41
CA ASP A 57 -4.99 -2.27 19.38
C ASP A 57 -4.95 -0.83 18.83
N PRO A 58 -5.87 -0.48 17.89
CA PRO A 58 -5.91 0.84 17.29
C PRO A 58 -6.36 1.93 18.28
N GLU A 59 -6.14 3.19 17.94
CA GLU A 59 -6.61 4.35 18.70
C GLU A 59 -8.13 4.39 18.82
N ILE A 60 -8.84 3.90 17.80
CA ILE A 60 -10.28 3.66 17.75
C ILE A 60 -10.53 2.50 16.78
N THR A 61 -11.50 1.65 17.07
CA THR A 61 -11.86 0.56 16.16
C THR A 61 -12.73 1.06 15.00
N PRO A 62 -12.71 0.38 13.83
CA PRO A 62 -13.58 0.72 12.70
C PRO A 62 -15.07 0.73 13.10
N GLU A 63 -15.53 -0.22 13.92
CA GLU A 63 -16.92 -0.28 14.39
C GLU A 63 -17.29 0.93 15.23
N GLU A 64 -16.39 1.36 16.13
CA GLU A 64 -16.62 2.54 16.97
C GLU A 64 -16.66 3.82 16.13
N ALA A 65 -15.77 3.93 15.13
CA ALA A 65 -15.73 5.07 14.22
C ALA A 65 -16.99 5.12 13.33
N HIS A 66 -17.36 4.01 12.69
CA HIS A 66 -18.52 3.93 11.80
C HIS A 66 -19.84 4.08 12.52
N LYS A 67 -19.91 3.77 13.83
CA LYS A 67 -21.12 4.00 14.63
C LYS A 67 -21.54 5.47 14.66
N VAL A 68 -20.58 6.39 14.63
CA VAL A 68 -20.81 7.85 14.69
C VAL A 68 -20.56 8.55 13.35
N ARG A 69 -19.75 7.96 12.50
CA ARG A 69 -19.38 8.48 11.15
C ARG A 69 -19.36 7.33 10.13
N PRO A 70 -20.54 6.88 9.65
CA PRO A 70 -20.61 5.82 8.64
C PRO A 70 -19.98 6.24 7.30
N ASP A 71 -19.73 7.52 7.10
CA ASP A 71 -19.02 8.11 5.96
C ASP A 71 -17.48 8.04 6.08
N ALA A 72 -16.90 7.67 7.24
CA ALA A 72 -15.46 7.63 7.44
C ALA A 72 -14.79 6.50 6.62
N ILE A 73 -13.60 6.77 6.07
CA ILE A 73 -12.68 5.76 5.59
C ILE A 73 -11.76 5.41 6.75
N VAL A 74 -11.77 4.16 7.18
CA VAL A 74 -10.95 3.71 8.33
C VAL A 74 -9.94 2.68 7.88
N ALA A 75 -8.69 2.86 8.30
CA ALA A 75 -7.59 1.94 8.09
C ALA A 75 -6.88 1.65 9.41
N THR A 76 -6.47 0.40 9.62
CA THR A 76 -5.77 -0.05 10.83
C THR A 76 -4.60 -0.96 10.49
N GLY A 77 -3.76 -1.28 11.47
CA GLY A 77 -2.70 -2.31 11.31
C GLY A 77 -3.20 -3.76 11.40
N ARG A 78 -4.46 -3.98 11.73
CA ARG A 78 -5.02 -5.31 12.01
C ARG A 78 -5.47 -6.02 10.73
N SER A 79 -5.26 -7.35 10.69
CA SER A 79 -5.61 -8.19 9.54
C SER A 79 -7.08 -8.60 9.48
N ASP A 80 -7.82 -8.40 10.56
CA ASP A 80 -9.24 -8.71 10.68
C ASP A 80 -10.15 -7.54 10.28
N TYR A 81 -9.56 -6.43 9.81
CA TYR A 81 -10.28 -5.26 9.31
C TYR A 81 -9.93 -4.94 7.86
N PRO A 82 -10.85 -4.29 7.13
CA PRO A 82 -10.55 -3.69 5.82
C PRO A 82 -9.38 -2.69 5.91
N ASN A 83 -8.77 -2.39 4.78
CA ASN A 83 -7.70 -1.40 4.69
C ASN A 83 -6.55 -1.67 5.66
N GLN A 84 -6.05 -2.91 5.69
CA GLN A 84 -4.93 -3.26 6.54
C GLN A 84 -3.65 -2.54 6.11
N VAL A 85 -3.19 -1.58 6.91
CA VAL A 85 -1.90 -0.90 6.72
C VAL A 85 -0.83 -1.68 7.49
N ASN A 86 -0.12 -2.54 6.79
CA ASN A 86 0.91 -3.40 7.38
C ASN A 86 2.26 -3.17 6.70
N ASN A 87 3.33 -3.22 7.48
CA ASN A 87 4.70 -3.09 6.99
C ASN A 87 5.04 -4.12 5.90
N VAL A 88 4.40 -5.29 5.90
CA VAL A 88 4.60 -6.36 4.90
C VAL A 88 4.26 -5.93 3.48
N LEU A 89 3.42 -4.91 3.30
CA LEU A 89 3.09 -4.36 1.99
C LEU A 89 4.27 -3.63 1.34
N GLY A 90 5.11 -2.99 2.14
CA GLY A 90 6.26 -2.23 1.64
C GLY A 90 7.60 -2.90 1.90
N PHE A 91 7.80 -3.40 3.11
CA PHE A 91 9.09 -3.86 3.60
C PHE A 91 9.80 -4.90 2.70
N PRO A 92 9.23 -6.05 2.31
CA PRO A 92 9.98 -7.03 1.52
C PRO A 92 10.30 -6.49 0.13
N TYR A 93 9.39 -5.79 -0.48
CA TYR A 93 9.45 -5.36 -1.87
C TYR A 93 10.34 -4.14 -2.06
N LEU A 94 10.30 -3.19 -1.12
CA LEU A 94 11.21 -2.04 -1.07
C LEU A 94 12.67 -2.51 -0.99
N PHE A 95 12.96 -3.46 -0.08
CA PHE A 95 14.29 -4.03 0.04
C PHE A 95 14.67 -4.87 -1.18
N ARG A 96 13.73 -5.60 -1.78
CA ARG A 96 13.98 -6.36 -3.01
C ARG A 96 14.47 -5.43 -4.12
N GLY A 97 13.75 -4.34 -4.40
CA GLY A 97 14.15 -3.37 -5.42
C GLY A 97 15.49 -2.71 -5.11
N ALA A 98 15.72 -2.31 -3.85
CA ALA A 98 16.97 -1.68 -3.44
C ALA A 98 18.19 -2.63 -3.53
N LEU A 99 18.02 -3.89 -3.12
CA LEU A 99 19.11 -4.89 -3.14
C LEU A 99 19.47 -5.30 -4.55
N ASP A 100 18.50 -5.45 -5.46
CA ASP A 100 18.77 -5.91 -6.83
C ASP A 100 19.56 -4.89 -7.66
N ILE A 101 19.41 -3.60 -7.36
CA ILE A 101 20.24 -2.53 -7.95
C ILE A 101 21.50 -2.24 -7.12
N HIS A 102 21.77 -3.00 -6.07
CA HIS A 102 22.87 -2.75 -5.12
C HIS A 102 22.88 -1.30 -4.64
N ALA A 103 21.72 -0.78 -4.23
CA ALA A 103 21.60 0.61 -3.78
C ALA A 103 22.52 0.92 -2.61
N ARG A 104 23.11 2.11 -2.60
CA ARG A 104 23.97 2.59 -1.51
C ARG A 104 23.17 2.94 -0.26
N ALA A 105 21.94 3.37 -0.46
CA ALA A 105 20.97 3.71 0.58
C ALA A 105 19.56 3.61 0.00
N ILE A 106 18.56 3.50 0.86
CA ILE A 106 17.15 3.68 0.52
C ILE A 106 16.81 5.13 0.81
N ASN A 107 16.72 5.94 -0.24
CA ASN A 107 16.39 7.36 -0.15
C ASN A 107 14.87 7.59 -0.14
N ASP A 108 14.47 8.84 0.01
CA ASP A 108 13.04 9.20 0.11
C ASP A 108 12.29 9.01 -1.20
N GLU A 109 12.95 9.21 -2.34
CA GLU A 109 12.38 8.97 -3.67
C GLU A 109 12.01 7.49 -3.85
N MET A 110 12.84 6.57 -3.38
CA MET A 110 12.55 5.12 -3.41
C MET A 110 11.36 4.77 -2.49
N LYS A 111 11.26 5.39 -1.32
CA LYS A 111 10.12 5.21 -0.40
C LYS A 111 8.83 5.76 -1.01
N ILE A 112 8.89 6.95 -1.62
CA ILE A 112 7.76 7.57 -2.30
C ILE A 112 7.32 6.73 -3.51
N ALA A 113 8.27 6.21 -4.29
CA ALA A 113 7.97 5.31 -5.41
C ALA A 113 7.25 4.03 -4.94
N CYS A 114 7.69 3.44 -3.83
CA CYS A 114 7.00 2.30 -3.20
C CYS A 114 5.56 2.66 -2.83
N ALA A 115 5.34 3.78 -2.15
CA ALA A 115 4.01 4.22 -1.74
C ALA A 115 3.08 4.52 -2.93
N ARG A 116 3.61 5.14 -4.00
CA ARG A 116 2.86 5.40 -5.23
C ARG A 116 2.48 4.11 -5.95
N ALA A 117 3.42 3.17 -6.08
CA ALA A 117 3.15 1.88 -6.71
C ALA A 117 2.07 1.09 -5.95
N LEU A 118 2.07 1.13 -4.61
CA LEU A 118 0.97 0.57 -3.80
C LEU A 118 -0.37 1.26 -4.08
N ALA A 119 -0.38 2.59 -4.17
CA ALA A 119 -1.60 3.36 -4.43
C ALA A 119 -2.14 3.13 -5.84
N GLU A 120 -1.29 2.94 -6.83
CA GLU A 120 -1.65 2.61 -8.21
C GLU A 120 -2.20 1.19 -8.27
N LEU A 121 -1.50 0.22 -7.67
CA LEU A 121 -1.94 -1.18 -7.63
C LEU A 121 -3.31 -1.37 -6.98
N ALA A 122 -3.63 -0.58 -5.95
CA ALA A 122 -4.95 -0.61 -5.31
C ALA A 122 -6.10 -0.21 -6.26
N ARG A 123 -5.80 0.57 -7.31
CA ARG A 123 -6.78 1.05 -8.30
C ARG A 123 -6.97 0.10 -9.47
N GLU A 124 -6.07 -0.86 -9.63
CA GLU A 124 -6.18 -1.88 -10.66
C GLU A 124 -7.24 -2.93 -10.27
N ASP A 125 -7.77 -3.61 -11.28
CA ASP A 125 -8.67 -4.73 -11.05
C ASP A 125 -7.99 -5.82 -10.21
N VAL A 126 -8.66 -6.25 -9.15
CA VAL A 126 -8.13 -7.28 -8.25
C VAL A 126 -8.33 -8.65 -8.88
N PRO A 127 -7.26 -9.48 -9.00
CA PRO A 127 -7.37 -10.83 -9.55
C PRO A 127 -8.33 -11.72 -8.76
N ASP A 128 -9.02 -12.62 -9.46
CA ASP A 128 -9.98 -13.54 -8.84
C ASP A 128 -9.36 -14.43 -7.76
N GLU A 129 -8.08 -14.80 -7.89
CA GLU A 129 -7.35 -15.58 -6.89
C GLU A 129 -7.21 -14.81 -5.56
N VAL A 130 -7.01 -13.49 -5.61
CA VAL A 130 -6.96 -12.63 -4.41
C VAL A 130 -8.35 -12.50 -3.82
N ALA A 131 -9.37 -12.25 -4.65
CA ALA A 131 -10.76 -12.15 -4.22
C ALA A 131 -11.23 -13.47 -3.56
N MET A 132 -10.87 -14.63 -4.11
CA MET A 132 -11.18 -15.94 -3.52
C MET A 132 -10.48 -16.16 -2.17
N ALA A 133 -9.24 -15.71 -2.01
CA ALA A 133 -8.50 -15.83 -0.75
C ALA A 133 -9.13 -15.04 0.39
N TYR A 134 -9.78 -13.91 0.09
CA TYR A 134 -10.47 -13.07 1.06
C TYR A 134 -11.99 -13.34 1.14
N GLY A 135 -12.53 -14.20 0.28
CA GLY A 135 -13.93 -14.61 0.31
C GLY A 135 -14.92 -13.57 -0.20
N GLU A 136 -14.43 -12.48 -0.81
CA GLU A 136 -15.23 -11.38 -1.32
C GLU A 136 -14.61 -10.74 -2.57
N LYS A 137 -15.44 -10.06 -3.37
CA LYS A 137 -14.95 -9.29 -4.50
C LYS A 137 -14.39 -7.96 -4.03
N LEU A 138 -13.08 -7.81 -4.09
CA LEU A 138 -12.36 -6.60 -3.74
C LEU A 138 -12.32 -5.64 -4.94
N SER A 139 -12.53 -4.36 -4.70
CA SER A 139 -12.36 -3.29 -5.69
C SER A 139 -12.02 -1.98 -4.99
N PHE A 140 -11.27 -1.12 -5.68
CA PHE A 140 -10.89 0.18 -5.12
C PHE A 140 -12.12 0.95 -4.61
N GLY A 141 -12.05 1.39 -3.37
CA GLY A 141 -13.13 2.07 -2.67
C GLY A 141 -12.83 2.26 -1.19
N ARG A 142 -13.86 2.56 -0.41
CA ARG A 142 -13.71 2.90 1.02
C ARG A 142 -13.09 1.77 1.86
N ASP A 143 -13.39 0.52 1.48
CA ASP A 143 -12.92 -0.67 2.20
C ASP A 143 -11.70 -1.33 1.52
N TYR A 144 -11.21 -0.75 0.41
CA TYR A 144 -10.03 -1.20 -0.29
C TYR A 144 -9.26 0.00 -0.89
N ILE A 145 -8.56 0.74 -0.03
CA ILE A 145 -7.69 1.87 -0.44
C ILE A 145 -6.23 1.45 -0.61
N ILE A 146 -5.89 0.23 -0.18
CA ILE A 146 -4.54 -0.33 -0.20
C ILE A 146 -4.65 -1.82 -0.56
N PRO A 147 -3.67 -2.40 -1.31
CA PRO A 147 -3.67 -3.83 -1.62
C PRO A 147 -3.62 -4.68 -0.35
N THR A 148 -4.14 -5.90 -0.44
CA THR A 148 -4.02 -6.86 0.65
C THR A 148 -2.60 -7.41 0.77
N PRO A 149 -2.13 -7.80 1.98
CA PRO A 149 -0.77 -8.29 2.20
C PRO A 149 -0.35 -9.51 1.38
N PHE A 150 -1.30 -10.34 0.97
CA PHE A 150 -1.05 -11.54 0.18
C PHE A 150 -1.33 -11.37 -1.31
N ASP A 151 -1.44 -10.13 -1.80
CA ASP A 151 -1.58 -9.86 -3.21
C ASP A 151 -0.29 -10.25 -3.97
N PRO A 152 -0.33 -11.25 -4.85
CA PRO A 152 0.87 -11.73 -5.55
C PRO A 152 1.46 -10.69 -6.50
N ARG A 153 0.70 -9.65 -6.87
CA ARG A 153 1.17 -8.57 -7.74
C ARG A 153 2.23 -7.69 -7.07
N LEU A 154 2.27 -7.63 -5.74
CA LEU A 154 3.22 -6.80 -4.97
C LEU A 154 4.68 -7.07 -5.37
N ILE A 155 5.05 -8.34 -5.58
CA ILE A 155 6.45 -8.74 -5.83
C ILE A 155 6.98 -8.26 -7.18
N TYR A 156 6.13 -8.13 -8.20
CA TYR A 156 6.55 -7.70 -9.52
C TYR A 156 6.15 -6.25 -9.87
N THR A 157 5.38 -5.59 -8.98
CA THR A 157 4.99 -4.18 -9.14
C THR A 157 5.89 -3.24 -8.34
N ILE A 158 6.09 -3.53 -7.05
CA ILE A 158 6.80 -2.61 -6.15
C ILE A 158 8.32 -2.57 -6.41
N PRO A 159 9.05 -3.71 -6.49
CA PRO A 159 10.49 -3.68 -6.68
C PRO A 159 10.96 -2.95 -7.94
N PRO A 160 10.32 -3.10 -9.12
CA PRO A 160 10.70 -2.33 -10.31
C PRO A 160 10.53 -0.82 -10.15
N ALA A 161 9.46 -0.36 -9.49
CA ALA A 161 9.24 1.05 -9.20
C ALA A 161 10.33 1.62 -8.28
N VAL A 162 10.68 0.89 -7.23
CA VAL A 162 11.75 1.24 -6.29
C VAL A 162 13.13 1.24 -6.98
N ALA A 163 13.41 0.21 -7.80
CA ALA A 163 14.65 0.12 -8.56
C ALA A 163 14.81 1.29 -9.52
N ARG A 164 13.75 1.65 -10.25
CA ARG A 164 13.74 2.83 -11.13
C ARG A 164 14.09 4.10 -10.38
N ALA A 165 13.41 4.39 -9.27
CA ALA A 165 13.69 5.56 -8.45
C ALA A 165 15.13 5.57 -7.92
N GLY A 166 15.64 4.41 -7.51
CA GLY A 166 17.04 4.28 -7.07
C GLY A 166 18.06 4.50 -8.19
N MET A 167 17.75 4.12 -9.42
CA MET A 167 18.58 4.41 -10.59
C MET A 167 18.53 5.89 -10.96
N ASP A 168 17.35 6.47 -11.03
CA ASP A 168 17.13 7.88 -11.41
C ASP A 168 17.81 8.86 -10.43
N THR A 169 17.89 8.46 -9.15
CA THR A 169 18.56 9.27 -8.10
C THR A 169 20.05 8.95 -7.91
N GLY A 170 20.61 8.06 -8.72
CA GLY A 170 22.03 7.69 -8.64
C GLY A 170 22.38 6.84 -7.39
N ALA A 171 21.39 6.29 -6.70
CA ALA A 171 21.62 5.38 -5.58
C ALA A 171 22.10 4.00 -6.03
N ALA A 172 21.76 3.58 -7.25
CA ALA A 172 22.10 2.29 -7.82
C ALA A 172 23.61 2.17 -8.13
N ARG A 173 24.21 1.04 -7.71
CA ARG A 173 25.57 0.63 -8.15
C ARG A 173 25.54 -0.36 -9.30
N ARG A 174 24.41 -1.05 -9.48
CA ARG A 174 24.18 -2.03 -10.55
C ARG A 174 22.81 -1.75 -11.18
N PRO A 175 22.76 -0.86 -12.19
CA PRO A 175 21.51 -0.55 -12.87
C PRO A 175 20.90 -1.77 -13.57
N ILE A 176 19.57 -1.87 -13.54
CA ILE A 176 18.79 -2.83 -14.31
C ILE A 176 18.42 -2.19 -15.63
N LEU A 177 18.85 -2.81 -16.75
CA LEU A 177 18.68 -2.24 -18.08
C LEU A 177 17.25 -2.44 -18.62
N ASP A 178 16.62 -3.54 -18.24
CA ASP A 178 15.25 -3.90 -18.67
C ASP A 178 14.40 -4.21 -17.45
N LEU A 179 13.58 -3.24 -17.06
CA LEU A 179 12.69 -3.35 -15.90
C LEU A 179 11.49 -4.27 -16.17
N ASP A 180 11.08 -4.42 -17.43
CA ASP A 180 9.97 -5.32 -17.76
C ASP A 180 10.44 -6.79 -17.69
N ALA A 181 11.63 -7.09 -18.19
CA ALA A 181 12.26 -8.39 -17.98
C ALA A 181 12.47 -8.69 -16.50
N TYR A 182 12.88 -7.69 -15.71
CA TYR A 182 13.05 -7.84 -14.27
C TYR A 182 11.73 -8.13 -13.55
N ALA A 183 10.64 -7.44 -13.89
CA ALA A 183 9.31 -7.71 -13.34
C ALA A 183 8.84 -9.13 -13.68
N ASN A 184 9.03 -9.56 -14.93
CA ASN A 184 8.70 -10.91 -15.39
C ASN A 184 9.52 -11.99 -14.64
N ASP A 185 10.80 -11.76 -14.40
CA ASP A 185 11.65 -12.66 -13.61
C ASP A 185 11.17 -12.78 -12.15
N LEU A 186 10.75 -11.69 -11.56
CA LEU A 186 10.18 -11.70 -10.20
C LEU A 186 8.85 -12.46 -10.15
N GLN A 187 7.98 -12.25 -11.12
CA GLN A 187 6.72 -12.99 -11.24
C GLN A 187 6.95 -14.51 -11.42
N ALA A 188 7.89 -14.87 -12.29
CA ALA A 188 8.23 -16.28 -12.56
C ALA A 188 8.76 -17.02 -11.32
N ARG A 189 9.38 -16.31 -10.36
CA ARG A 189 9.85 -16.91 -9.10
C ARG A 189 8.70 -17.28 -8.16
N MET A 190 7.57 -16.58 -8.24
CA MET A 190 6.39 -16.89 -7.42
C MET A 190 5.56 -18.02 -8.02
N ASP A 191 5.50 -18.10 -9.35
CA ASP A 191 4.80 -19.17 -10.06
C ASP A 191 5.64 -19.66 -11.25
N PRO A 192 6.39 -20.77 -11.06
CA PRO A 192 7.17 -21.39 -12.13
C PRO A 192 6.34 -21.81 -13.34
N THR A 193 5.05 -22.14 -13.14
CA THR A 193 4.13 -22.51 -14.23
C THR A 193 3.80 -21.29 -15.10
N SER A 194 3.66 -20.13 -14.49
CA SER A 194 3.44 -18.86 -15.18
C SER A 194 4.57 -18.56 -16.18
N SER A 195 5.82 -18.88 -15.87
CA SER A 195 6.96 -18.64 -16.78
C SER A 195 6.85 -19.47 -18.07
N ILE A 196 6.38 -20.70 -17.99
CA ILE A 196 6.12 -21.57 -19.14
C ILE A 196 4.99 -20.99 -19.98
N MET A 197 3.90 -20.57 -19.33
CA MET A 197 2.75 -19.98 -19.99
C MET A 197 3.08 -18.65 -20.67
N GLN A 198 3.89 -17.79 -20.04
CA GLN A 198 4.36 -16.54 -20.65
C GLN A 198 5.10 -16.78 -21.96
N GLY A 199 5.95 -17.83 -22.03
CA GLY A 199 6.63 -18.23 -23.26
C GLY A 199 5.62 -18.64 -24.37
N ILE A 200 4.53 -19.30 -24.00
CA ILE A 200 3.45 -19.70 -24.90
C ILE A 200 2.66 -18.46 -25.37
N TYR A 201 2.30 -17.56 -24.42
CA TYR A 201 1.57 -16.33 -24.75
C TYR A 201 2.40 -15.38 -25.63
N ALA A 202 3.69 -15.24 -25.37
CA ALA A 202 4.59 -14.44 -26.22
C ALA A 202 4.65 -15.00 -27.64
N ARG A 203 4.77 -16.31 -27.81
CA ARG A 203 4.72 -16.97 -29.11
C ARG A 203 3.35 -16.79 -29.79
N ALA A 204 2.25 -16.92 -29.03
CA ALA A 204 0.91 -16.75 -29.57
C ALA A 204 0.63 -15.30 -30.02
N ARG A 205 1.11 -14.29 -29.30
CA ARG A 205 1.00 -12.88 -29.69
C ARG A 205 1.81 -12.56 -30.95
N ASN A 206 2.99 -13.16 -31.11
CA ASN A 206 3.86 -12.96 -32.26
C ASN A 206 3.47 -13.82 -33.46
N ALA A 207 2.73 -14.91 -33.25
CA ALA A 207 2.15 -15.70 -34.30
C ALA A 207 0.87 -15.04 -34.76
N GLN A 208 0.74 -14.66 -36.03
CA GLN A 208 -0.51 -14.19 -36.64
C GLN A 208 -1.56 -15.32 -36.76
N ALA A 209 -1.74 -16.08 -35.68
CA ALA A 209 -2.62 -17.22 -35.62
C ALA A 209 -4.04 -16.79 -35.27
N ARG A 210 -5.04 -17.29 -36.01
CA ARG A 210 -6.45 -17.13 -35.69
C ARG A 210 -6.91 -18.36 -34.91
N MET A 211 -7.49 -18.13 -33.72
CA MET A 211 -8.12 -19.18 -32.94
C MET A 211 -9.59 -19.26 -33.33
N ILE A 212 -10.05 -20.45 -33.70
CA ILE A 212 -11.45 -20.73 -34.00
C ILE A 212 -11.95 -21.62 -32.87
N PHE A 213 -12.97 -21.16 -32.15
CA PHE A 213 -13.73 -22.00 -31.23
C PHE A 213 -14.87 -22.64 -32.00
N ALA A 214 -14.93 -23.97 -31.98
CA ALA A 214 -16.01 -24.77 -32.54
C ALA A 214 -16.94 -25.26 -31.43
#